data_7150eeb4f1d79962bb5dccfe8b15362d
#
_entry.id   7150eeb4f1d79962bb5dccfe8b15362d
#
_cell.length_a   1.000
_cell.length_b   1.000
_cell.length_c   1.000
_cell.angle_alpha   90.00
_cell.angle_beta   90.00
_cell.angle_gamma   90.00
#
_symmetry.space_group_name_H-M   'P 1'
#
loop_
_entity.id
_entity.type
_entity.pdbx_description
1 polymer ?
#
loop_
_entity_poly.entity_id
_entity_poly.type
_entity_poly.pdbx_seq_one_letter_code
_entity_poly.pdbx_strand_id
1 'polypeptide(L)'
;LTVNLPAGFQVLNLSQLVKFAYKDAQLTEAVIESGTATFEVQSTLEDRVYFNYSIPKAFKNGVPLTLNNEEIQAGSEQSPASVQKTIDLSGYYLDLRGDNGTLANQLKVNLDATLNPTGTGAAAIANQALFNYTNKFIAIRPYYARGYLGSSSFAGSDYLNLSDMRKLSGILRLQDIHLDLDIENSIGADFSLTINNIIASRGGVDLALNHSLIGSNQQLSRAQHIVSGDLPYTPTYKHYSFTTSNSNLKDLIELLPQQFSFTAKANLNPLGNVSSGNDFFYSSSNLRVTSTLEMPLSFSANALYFNDTL
;
A
#
# COMPACT_ATOMS: atom_id res chain seq x y z
N LEU A 1 -27.76 36.36 -23.43
CA LEU A 1 -28.62 35.68 -24.40
C LEU A 1 -29.24 34.45 -23.69
N THR A 2 -30.59 34.41 -23.63
CA THR A 2 -31.33 33.26 -23.15
C THR A 2 -31.62 32.31 -24.31
N VAL A 3 -31.36 31.03 -24.13
CA VAL A 3 -31.63 29.95 -25.08
C VAL A 3 -32.64 28.99 -24.47
N ASN A 4 -33.69 28.67 -25.20
CA ASN A 4 -34.67 27.67 -24.76
C ASN A 4 -34.20 26.28 -25.21
N LEU A 5 -34.01 25.38 -24.23
CA LEU A 5 -33.65 23.99 -24.43
C LEU A 5 -34.91 23.14 -24.44
N PRO A 6 -35.19 22.37 -25.53
CA PRO A 6 -36.39 21.54 -25.58
C PRO A 6 -36.32 20.34 -24.63
N ALA A 7 -37.48 19.73 -24.32
CA ALA A 7 -37.56 18.48 -23.60
C ALA A 7 -36.69 17.38 -24.28
N GLY A 8 -35.97 16.57 -23.50
CA GLY A 8 -35.08 15.54 -23.99
C GLY A 8 -33.74 16.05 -24.58
N PHE A 9 -33.46 17.37 -24.49
CA PHE A 9 -32.19 17.91 -24.97
C PHE A 9 -31.01 17.39 -24.11
N GLN A 10 -29.94 16.93 -24.77
CA GLN A 10 -28.71 16.58 -24.08
C GLN A 10 -27.97 17.82 -23.59
N VAL A 11 -27.91 18.02 -22.29
CA VAL A 11 -27.36 19.25 -21.67
C VAL A 11 -25.92 19.04 -21.16
N LEU A 12 -25.47 17.82 -21.04
CA LEU A 12 -24.11 17.47 -20.64
C LEU A 12 -23.64 16.21 -21.35
N ASN A 13 -22.40 16.22 -21.84
CA ASN A 13 -21.68 15.04 -22.28
C ASN A 13 -20.21 15.23 -21.91
N LEU A 14 -19.81 14.62 -20.81
CA LEU A 14 -18.48 14.77 -20.25
C LEU A 14 -17.76 13.41 -20.20
N SER A 15 -16.54 13.41 -20.69
CA SER A 15 -15.62 12.29 -20.54
C SER A 15 -14.30 12.83 -19.98
N GLN A 16 -13.91 12.35 -18.80
CA GLN A 16 -12.73 12.84 -18.07
C GLN A 16 -11.84 11.71 -17.63
N LEU A 17 -10.52 11.95 -17.65
CA LEU A 17 -9.52 11.09 -17.01
C LEU A 17 -9.22 11.63 -15.61
N VAL A 18 -9.57 10.84 -14.61
CA VAL A 18 -9.18 11.05 -13.22
C VAL A 18 -7.76 10.51 -13.03
N LYS A 19 -6.87 11.36 -12.52
CA LYS A 19 -5.47 11.01 -12.25
C LYS A 19 -5.26 10.78 -10.76
N PHE A 20 -4.61 9.67 -10.43
CA PHE A 20 -4.20 9.35 -9.06
C PHE A 20 -2.71 9.66 -8.88
N ALA A 21 -2.36 10.38 -7.83
CA ALA A 21 -0.97 10.73 -7.53
C ALA A 21 -0.42 9.78 -6.44
N TYR A 22 0.48 8.88 -6.82
CA TYR A 22 1.15 7.92 -5.94
C TYR A 22 2.68 8.11 -5.96
N LYS A 23 3.16 9.32 -5.71
CA LYS A 23 4.58 9.66 -5.84
C LYS A 23 5.08 9.27 -7.25
N ASP A 24 6.10 8.41 -7.34
CA ASP A 24 6.67 7.90 -8.58
C ASP A 24 6.09 6.54 -9.03
N ALA A 25 5.14 5.96 -8.28
CA ALA A 25 4.49 4.72 -8.65
C ALA A 25 3.59 4.90 -9.88
N GLN A 26 3.58 3.90 -10.76
CA GLN A 26 2.82 3.86 -12.02
C GLN A 26 1.98 2.59 -12.06
N LEU A 27 0.82 2.64 -11.41
CA LEU A 27 -0.09 1.51 -11.33
C LEU A 27 -0.89 1.37 -12.62
N THR A 28 -0.99 0.14 -13.11
CA THR A 28 -1.75 -0.21 -14.33
C THR A 28 -3.07 -0.88 -14.01
N GLU A 29 -3.17 -1.55 -12.86
CA GLU A 29 -4.40 -2.20 -12.42
C GLU A 29 -4.45 -2.32 -10.90
N ALA A 30 -5.67 -2.41 -10.37
CA ALA A 30 -5.92 -2.69 -8.96
C ALA A 30 -7.23 -3.45 -8.77
N VAL A 31 -7.29 -4.30 -7.74
CA VAL A 31 -8.52 -4.86 -7.18
C VAL A 31 -8.74 -4.20 -5.82
N ILE A 32 -9.90 -3.63 -5.62
CA ILE A 32 -10.19 -2.83 -4.42
C ILE A 32 -10.70 -3.73 -3.29
N GLU A 33 -10.05 -3.66 -2.13
CA GLU A 33 -10.51 -4.31 -0.90
C GLU A 33 -11.62 -3.50 -0.23
N SER A 34 -11.40 -2.16 -0.14
CA SER A 34 -12.35 -1.22 0.42
C SER A 34 -12.12 0.18 -0.12
N GLY A 35 -13.18 0.99 -0.08
CA GLY A 35 -13.16 2.39 -0.51
C GLY A 35 -14.42 2.77 -1.25
N THR A 36 -14.62 4.06 -1.44
CA THR A 36 -15.83 4.59 -2.08
C THR A 36 -15.49 5.59 -3.18
N ALA A 37 -16.34 5.62 -4.21
CA ALA A 37 -16.45 6.72 -5.15
C ALA A 37 -17.69 7.54 -4.79
N THR A 38 -17.51 8.82 -4.53
CA THR A 38 -18.62 9.75 -4.29
C THR A 38 -18.61 10.77 -5.40
N PHE A 39 -19.77 10.99 -6.01
CA PHE A 39 -19.94 12.09 -6.94
C PHE A 39 -21.16 12.90 -6.56
N GLU A 40 -21.09 14.17 -6.84
CA GLU A 40 -22.15 15.15 -6.66
C GLU A 40 -22.35 15.89 -7.96
N VAL A 41 -23.61 16.03 -8.37
CA VAL A 41 -24.01 16.83 -9.54
C VAL A 41 -25.01 17.86 -9.09
N GLN A 42 -24.79 19.11 -9.48
CA GLN A 42 -25.67 20.23 -9.23
C GLN A 42 -26.18 20.79 -10.58
N SER A 43 -27.46 21.16 -10.64
CA SER A 43 -28.09 21.75 -11.81
C SER A 43 -28.82 23.05 -11.44
N THR A 44 -28.68 24.06 -12.29
CA THR A 44 -29.41 25.33 -12.21
C THR A 44 -30.62 25.37 -13.15
N LEU A 45 -30.91 24.28 -13.85
CA LEU A 45 -32.01 24.21 -14.83
C LEU A 45 -33.37 24.10 -14.13
N GLU A 46 -34.37 24.83 -14.63
CA GLU A 46 -35.72 24.90 -14.09
C GLU A 46 -36.63 23.72 -14.53
N ASP A 47 -36.00 22.65 -15.06
CA ASP A 47 -36.67 21.37 -15.35
C ASP A 47 -35.83 20.23 -14.78
N ARG A 48 -36.43 19.05 -14.61
CA ARG A 48 -35.74 17.86 -14.17
C ARG A 48 -34.66 17.45 -15.16
N VAL A 49 -33.59 16.90 -14.64
CA VAL A 49 -32.48 16.38 -15.44
C VAL A 49 -32.25 14.92 -15.07
N TYR A 50 -32.13 14.07 -16.07
CA TYR A 50 -31.70 12.68 -15.90
C TYR A 50 -30.26 12.54 -16.32
N PHE A 51 -29.44 11.89 -15.49
CA PHE A 51 -28.04 11.67 -15.82
C PHE A 51 -27.64 10.21 -15.72
N ASN A 52 -26.62 9.85 -16.51
CA ASN A 52 -25.92 8.60 -16.43
C ASN A 52 -24.48 8.86 -16.01
N TYR A 53 -23.99 8.04 -15.09
CA TYR A 53 -22.60 8.07 -14.63
C TYR A 53 -21.97 6.70 -14.87
N SER A 54 -20.76 6.64 -15.41
CA SER A 54 -20.06 5.38 -15.59
C SER A 54 -18.56 5.52 -15.40
N ILE A 55 -17.97 4.41 -14.93
CA ILE A 55 -16.52 4.18 -14.93
C ILE A 55 -16.28 2.94 -15.81
N PRO A 56 -16.09 3.09 -17.13
CA PRO A 56 -16.09 1.98 -18.07
C PRO A 56 -15.01 0.92 -17.83
N LYS A 57 -13.93 1.31 -17.15
CA LYS A 57 -12.80 0.44 -16.79
C LYS A 57 -12.75 0.05 -15.31
N ALA A 58 -13.88 0.17 -14.61
CA ALA A 58 -14.09 -0.40 -13.27
C ALA A 58 -15.11 -1.53 -13.37
N PHE A 59 -14.72 -2.77 -13.04
CA PHE A 59 -15.54 -3.95 -13.22
C PHE A 59 -15.73 -4.70 -11.90
N LYS A 60 -16.95 -5.16 -11.66
CA LYS A 60 -17.25 -6.13 -10.60
C LYS A 60 -18.01 -7.31 -11.22
N ASN A 61 -17.45 -8.52 -11.11
CA ASN A 61 -17.99 -9.73 -11.75
C ASN A 61 -18.18 -9.56 -13.27
N GLY A 62 -17.24 -8.86 -13.93
CA GLY A 62 -17.30 -8.58 -15.38
C GLY A 62 -18.28 -7.48 -15.80
N VAL A 63 -19.02 -6.89 -14.86
CA VAL A 63 -19.97 -5.82 -15.14
C VAL A 63 -19.31 -4.46 -14.86
N PRO A 64 -19.29 -3.52 -15.82
CA PRO A 64 -18.75 -2.19 -15.61
C PRO A 64 -19.61 -1.39 -14.61
N LEU A 65 -18.98 -0.47 -13.89
CA LEU A 65 -19.66 0.43 -12.98
C LEU A 65 -20.49 1.44 -13.76
N THR A 66 -21.82 1.38 -13.57
CA THR A 66 -22.77 2.32 -14.20
C THR A 66 -23.88 2.68 -13.21
N LEU A 67 -24.29 3.95 -13.25
CA LEU A 67 -25.55 4.45 -12.70
C LEU A 67 -26.33 5.05 -13.85
N ASN A 68 -27.56 4.60 -14.06
CA ASN A 68 -28.35 5.00 -15.20
C ASN A 68 -29.63 5.69 -14.78
N ASN A 69 -29.98 6.75 -15.51
CA ASN A 69 -31.24 7.44 -15.36
C ASN A 69 -31.50 7.98 -13.93
N GLU A 70 -30.47 8.51 -13.31
CA GLU A 70 -30.56 9.16 -12.01
C GLU A 70 -31.17 10.57 -12.17
N GLU A 71 -32.11 10.92 -11.30
CA GLU A 71 -32.88 12.15 -11.39
C GLU A 71 -32.31 13.27 -10.51
N ILE A 72 -32.16 14.48 -11.10
CA ILE A 72 -31.98 15.74 -10.39
C ILE A 72 -33.26 16.54 -10.54
N GLN A 73 -33.82 17.03 -9.43
CA GLN A 73 -35.00 17.88 -9.44
C GLN A 73 -34.71 19.22 -10.16
N ALA A 74 -35.77 19.93 -10.53
CA ALA A 74 -35.66 21.28 -11.06
C ALA A 74 -34.95 22.19 -10.04
N GLY A 75 -34.00 23.00 -10.50
CA GLY A 75 -33.27 23.99 -9.73
C GLY A 75 -33.43 25.40 -10.30
N SER A 76 -32.65 26.33 -9.81
CA SER A 76 -32.51 27.69 -10.36
C SER A 76 -31.09 28.20 -10.04
N GLU A 77 -30.69 29.34 -10.61
CA GLU A 77 -29.42 29.97 -10.24
C GLU A 77 -29.30 30.29 -8.76
N GLN A 78 -30.40 30.75 -8.14
CA GLN A 78 -30.44 31.15 -6.74
C GLN A 78 -30.55 29.95 -5.79
N SER A 79 -31.03 28.81 -6.31
CA SER A 79 -31.24 27.57 -5.56
C SER A 79 -30.97 26.36 -6.46
N PRO A 80 -29.71 26.04 -6.74
CA PRO A 80 -29.37 24.85 -7.53
C PRO A 80 -29.87 23.57 -6.89
N ALA A 81 -30.46 22.69 -7.68
CA ALA A 81 -30.78 21.35 -7.22
C ALA A 81 -29.53 20.47 -7.26
N SER A 82 -29.35 19.58 -6.30
CA SER A 82 -28.21 18.69 -6.25
C SER A 82 -28.60 17.25 -5.94
N VAL A 83 -27.79 16.31 -6.43
CA VAL A 83 -27.83 14.91 -6.04
C VAL A 83 -26.42 14.43 -5.75
N GLN A 84 -26.28 13.69 -4.68
CA GLN A 84 -25.02 13.03 -4.29
C GLN A 84 -25.25 11.52 -4.26
N LYS A 85 -24.28 10.78 -4.82
CA LYS A 85 -24.25 9.32 -4.78
C LYS A 85 -22.91 8.85 -4.26
N THR A 86 -22.95 7.80 -3.45
CA THR A 86 -21.76 7.10 -2.96
C THR A 86 -21.85 5.65 -3.38
N ILE A 87 -20.77 5.16 -4.00
CA ILE A 87 -20.66 3.82 -4.55
C ILE A 87 -19.56 3.10 -3.77
N ASP A 88 -19.87 1.94 -3.20
CA ASP A 88 -18.86 1.04 -2.63
C ASP A 88 -18.06 0.39 -3.76
N LEU A 89 -16.74 0.57 -3.73
CA LEU A 89 -15.80 0.00 -4.70
C LEU A 89 -15.22 -1.35 -4.29
N SER A 90 -15.64 -1.92 -3.16
CA SER A 90 -15.15 -3.21 -2.69
C SER A 90 -15.39 -4.30 -3.74
N GLY A 91 -14.33 -5.03 -4.09
CA GLY A 91 -14.35 -6.09 -5.10
C GLY A 91 -14.31 -5.59 -6.55
N TYR A 92 -14.22 -4.29 -6.79
CA TYR A 92 -14.02 -3.78 -8.15
C TYR A 92 -12.57 -3.96 -8.61
N TYR A 93 -12.40 -4.47 -9.82
CA TYR A 93 -11.17 -4.39 -10.60
C TYR A 93 -11.16 -3.05 -11.35
N LEU A 94 -10.05 -2.32 -11.25
CA LEU A 94 -9.81 -1.05 -11.94
C LEU A 94 -8.67 -1.21 -12.95
N ASP A 95 -8.93 -0.96 -14.23
CA ASP A 95 -7.89 -0.76 -15.25
C ASP A 95 -7.47 0.71 -15.24
N LEU A 96 -6.28 0.97 -14.68
CA LEU A 96 -5.72 2.31 -14.46
C LEU A 96 -4.89 2.84 -15.62
N ARG A 97 -4.96 2.20 -16.79
CA ARG A 97 -4.16 2.54 -17.97
C ARG A 97 -4.76 3.64 -18.82
N GLY A 98 -5.75 4.37 -18.32
CA GLY A 98 -6.43 5.44 -19.05
C GLY A 98 -7.28 4.92 -20.20
N ASP A 99 -7.63 5.80 -21.14
CA ASP A 99 -8.56 5.46 -22.22
C ASP A 99 -7.98 4.44 -23.21
N ASN A 100 -6.74 4.68 -23.65
CA ASN A 100 -6.08 3.88 -24.69
C ASN A 100 -5.24 2.71 -24.14
N GLY A 101 -5.23 2.47 -22.83
CA GLY A 101 -4.50 1.36 -22.22
C GLY A 101 -2.98 1.54 -22.16
N THR A 102 -2.46 2.75 -22.33
CA THR A 102 -1.01 3.06 -22.44
C THR A 102 -0.48 3.93 -21.31
N LEU A 103 -1.36 4.40 -20.43
CA LEU A 103 -1.02 5.30 -19.32
C LEU A 103 -0.91 4.51 -18.00
N ALA A 104 -0.70 5.23 -16.92
CA ALA A 104 -0.75 4.70 -15.57
C ALA A 104 -1.48 5.67 -14.64
N ASN A 105 -2.01 5.16 -13.53
CA ASN A 105 -2.70 5.95 -12.51
C ASN A 105 -3.87 6.79 -13.07
N GLN A 106 -4.56 6.33 -14.09
CA GLN A 106 -5.64 7.08 -14.73
C GLN A 106 -6.87 6.22 -14.96
N LEU A 107 -8.01 6.76 -14.58
CA LEU A 107 -9.31 6.11 -14.72
C LEU A 107 -10.27 7.01 -15.47
N LYS A 108 -10.94 6.48 -16.52
CA LYS A 108 -11.93 7.22 -17.27
C LYS A 108 -13.26 7.24 -16.54
N VAL A 109 -13.85 8.43 -16.46
CA VAL A 109 -15.19 8.66 -15.93
C VAL A 109 -16.02 9.35 -16.99
N ASN A 110 -17.23 8.87 -17.23
CA ASN A 110 -18.20 9.51 -18.11
C ASN A 110 -19.41 9.98 -17.32
N LEU A 111 -19.92 11.14 -17.69
CA LEU A 111 -21.14 11.71 -17.17
C LEU A 111 -21.89 12.36 -18.34
N ASP A 112 -23.09 11.91 -18.60
CA ASP A 112 -24.01 12.55 -19.55
C ASP A 112 -25.32 12.87 -18.88
N ALA A 113 -25.97 13.93 -19.33
CA ALA A 113 -27.25 14.37 -18.78
C ALA A 113 -28.19 14.89 -19.85
N THR A 114 -29.48 14.61 -19.70
CA THR A 114 -30.57 15.05 -20.57
C THR A 114 -31.69 15.70 -19.78
N LEU A 115 -32.30 16.72 -20.34
CA LEU A 115 -33.55 17.27 -19.81
C LEU A 115 -34.64 16.21 -19.81
N ASN A 116 -35.59 16.34 -18.88
CA ASN A 116 -36.77 15.50 -18.83
C ASN A 116 -37.46 15.41 -20.22
N PRO A 117 -37.54 14.24 -20.86
CA PRO A 117 -38.12 14.10 -22.18
C PRO A 117 -39.64 14.35 -22.23
N THR A 118 -40.30 14.31 -21.08
CA THR A 118 -41.73 14.59 -20.92
C THR A 118 -42.00 15.94 -20.24
N GLY A 119 -40.95 16.75 -20.03
CA GLY A 119 -41.02 18.06 -19.39
C GLY A 119 -41.39 19.16 -20.37
N THR A 120 -41.29 20.40 -19.95
CA THR A 120 -41.58 21.59 -20.72
C THR A 120 -40.31 22.17 -21.40
N GLY A 121 -39.13 21.60 -21.06
CA GLY A 121 -37.86 22.18 -21.41
C GLY A 121 -37.40 23.23 -20.40
N ALA A 122 -36.23 23.82 -20.60
CA ALA A 122 -35.67 24.80 -19.70
C ALA A 122 -35.05 25.99 -20.43
N ALA A 123 -35.07 27.17 -19.80
CA ALA A 123 -34.29 28.32 -20.25
C ALA A 123 -32.84 28.19 -19.73
N ALA A 124 -31.88 28.43 -20.60
CA ALA A 124 -30.46 28.48 -20.25
C ALA A 124 -29.87 29.85 -20.61
N ILE A 125 -29.06 30.42 -19.74
CA ILE A 125 -28.37 31.67 -20.04
C ILE A 125 -27.01 31.32 -20.64
N ALA A 126 -26.74 31.89 -21.80
CA ALA A 126 -25.46 31.68 -22.49
C ALA A 126 -24.30 32.15 -21.61
N ASN A 127 -23.22 31.35 -21.58
CA ASN A 127 -22.01 31.54 -20.77
C ASN A 127 -22.18 31.31 -19.24
N GLN A 128 -23.29 30.73 -18.78
CA GLN A 128 -23.41 30.27 -17.39
C GLN A 128 -23.16 28.78 -17.29
N ALA A 129 -22.60 28.39 -16.16
CA ALA A 129 -22.42 26.97 -15.84
C ALA A 129 -23.77 26.36 -15.44
N LEU A 130 -24.36 25.53 -16.31
CA LEU A 130 -25.63 24.85 -16.06
C LEU A 130 -25.47 23.69 -15.06
N PHE A 131 -24.25 23.14 -14.96
CA PHE A 131 -23.89 22.03 -14.09
C PHE A 131 -22.56 22.28 -13.41
N ASN A 132 -22.52 21.89 -12.13
CA ASN A 132 -21.28 21.65 -11.41
C ASN A 132 -21.24 20.18 -11.01
N TYR A 133 -20.08 19.53 -11.17
CA TYR A 133 -19.94 18.17 -10.69
C TYR A 133 -18.62 17.99 -9.94
N THR A 134 -18.66 17.13 -8.93
CA THR A 134 -17.49 16.74 -8.15
C THR A 134 -17.43 15.22 -8.09
N ASN A 135 -16.24 14.68 -8.32
CA ASN A 135 -15.97 13.26 -8.18
C ASN A 135 -14.80 13.05 -7.18
N LYS A 136 -14.99 12.18 -6.19
CA LYS A 136 -14.00 11.90 -5.14
C LYS A 136 -13.88 10.39 -4.95
N PHE A 137 -12.64 9.93 -4.86
CA PHE A 137 -12.30 8.57 -4.43
C PHE A 137 -11.77 8.66 -3.00
N ILE A 138 -12.40 7.95 -2.07
CA ILE A 138 -12.16 8.10 -0.64
C ILE A 138 -11.75 6.77 -0.04
N ALA A 139 -10.69 6.79 0.78
CA ALA A 139 -10.19 5.65 1.55
C ALA A 139 -9.94 4.39 0.70
N ILE A 140 -9.43 4.56 -0.52
CA ILE A 140 -9.15 3.46 -1.43
C ILE A 140 -8.02 2.60 -0.87
N ARG A 141 -8.33 1.33 -0.58
CA ARG A 141 -7.38 0.29 -0.18
C ARG A 141 -7.43 -0.84 -1.20
N PRO A 142 -6.34 -1.10 -1.92
CA PRO A 142 -6.29 -2.22 -2.83
C PRO A 142 -6.05 -3.53 -2.07
N TYR A 143 -6.77 -4.59 -2.46
CA TYR A 143 -6.44 -5.97 -2.17
C TYR A 143 -5.22 -6.40 -3.00
N TYR A 144 -5.19 -5.99 -4.26
CA TYR A 144 -4.13 -6.25 -5.22
C TYR A 144 -3.87 -5.00 -6.05
N ALA A 145 -2.61 -4.74 -6.36
CA ALA A 145 -2.25 -3.77 -7.39
C ALA A 145 -1.03 -4.25 -8.18
N ARG A 146 -0.97 -3.83 -9.45
CA ARG A 146 0.14 -4.10 -10.37
C ARG A 146 0.53 -2.84 -11.12
N GLY A 147 1.81 -2.77 -11.47
CA GLY A 147 2.43 -1.67 -12.19
C GLY A 147 3.86 -1.50 -11.70
N TYR A 148 4.48 -0.37 -11.93
CA TYR A 148 5.70 0.01 -11.24
C TYR A 148 5.32 0.58 -9.86
N LEU A 149 5.79 -0.02 -8.77
CA LEU A 149 5.45 0.39 -7.41
C LEU A 149 6.23 1.63 -6.93
N GLY A 150 7.06 2.21 -7.80
CA GLY A 150 7.94 3.31 -7.47
C GLY A 150 9.20 2.87 -6.73
N SER A 151 10.07 3.85 -6.45
CA SER A 151 11.25 3.65 -5.62
C SER A 151 11.06 4.34 -4.28
N SER A 152 11.35 3.64 -3.20
CA SER A 152 11.21 4.17 -1.85
C SER A 152 12.29 3.61 -0.93
N SER A 153 12.73 4.43 0.02
CA SER A 153 13.70 4.06 1.03
C SER A 153 13.05 4.13 2.42
N PHE A 154 13.20 3.05 3.17
CA PHE A 154 12.69 2.90 4.53
C PHE A 154 13.89 2.65 5.45
N ALA A 155 14.05 3.48 6.47
CA ALA A 155 15.02 3.25 7.52
C ALA A 155 14.27 3.09 8.83
N GLY A 156 14.71 2.15 9.65
CA GLY A 156 14.10 1.85 10.93
C GLY A 156 15.14 1.46 11.97
N SER A 157 14.78 1.70 13.22
CA SER A 157 15.49 1.21 14.38
C SER A 157 14.47 0.64 15.35
N ASP A 158 14.83 -0.44 16.01
CA ASP A 158 14.02 -1.04 17.05
C ASP A 158 14.93 -1.69 18.10
N TYR A 159 14.36 -2.10 19.21
CA TYR A 159 15.09 -2.79 20.26
C TYR A 159 14.26 -3.88 20.93
N LEU A 160 14.94 -4.96 21.29
CA LEU A 160 14.40 -6.02 22.12
C LEU A 160 14.87 -5.78 23.55
N ASN A 161 13.92 -5.53 24.46
CA ASN A 161 14.21 -5.39 25.88
C ASN A 161 14.22 -6.77 26.55
N LEU A 162 15.34 -7.12 27.17
CA LEU A 162 15.56 -8.37 27.90
C LEU A 162 15.53 -8.08 29.41
N SER A 163 14.42 -7.55 29.91
CA SER A 163 14.26 -7.11 31.32
C SER A 163 14.62 -8.20 32.32
N ASP A 164 14.31 -9.46 32.05
CA ASP A 164 14.63 -10.58 32.93
C ASP A 164 16.13 -10.90 32.99
N MET A 165 16.87 -10.57 31.92
CA MET A 165 18.33 -10.69 31.92
C MET A 165 19.02 -9.71 32.88
N ARG A 166 18.35 -8.62 33.28
CA ARG A 166 18.85 -7.69 34.32
C ARG A 166 19.02 -8.40 35.68
N LYS A 167 18.20 -9.36 35.92
CA LYS A 167 18.21 -10.16 37.18
C LYS A 167 19.34 -11.19 37.23
N LEU A 168 19.93 -11.50 36.06
CA LEU A 168 21.08 -12.40 35.97
C LEU A 168 22.39 -11.62 36.19
N SER A 169 23.23 -12.16 37.07
CA SER A 169 24.58 -11.67 37.33
C SER A 169 25.56 -12.83 37.45
N GLY A 170 26.84 -12.61 37.15
CA GLY A 170 27.87 -13.62 37.12
C GLY A 170 28.52 -13.75 35.75
N ILE A 171 29.20 -14.84 35.53
CA ILE A 171 29.91 -15.15 34.30
C ILE A 171 29.22 -16.33 33.62
N LEU A 172 28.78 -16.14 32.40
CA LEU A 172 28.32 -17.18 31.48
C LEU A 172 29.41 -17.43 30.44
N ARG A 173 29.72 -18.69 30.15
CA ARG A 173 30.60 -19.09 29.05
C ARG A 173 29.89 -20.15 28.23
N LEU A 174 29.60 -19.82 27.00
CA LEU A 174 28.98 -20.71 26.01
C LEU A 174 30.05 -21.49 25.27
N GLN A 175 29.80 -22.74 24.91
CA GLN A 175 30.67 -23.47 23.98
C GLN A 175 30.34 -23.08 22.53
N ASP A 176 29.07 -23.09 22.22
CA ASP A 176 28.59 -22.72 20.91
C ASP A 176 27.31 -21.91 20.99
N ILE A 177 26.99 -21.20 19.94
CA ILE A 177 25.75 -20.44 19.79
C ILE A 177 25.49 -20.22 18.29
N HIS A 178 24.22 -20.28 17.94
CA HIS A 178 23.79 -20.17 16.56
C HIS A 178 22.59 -19.23 16.48
N LEU A 179 22.65 -18.25 15.58
CA LEU A 179 21.54 -17.37 15.27
C LEU A 179 21.29 -17.42 13.78
N ASP A 180 20.10 -17.84 13.40
CA ASP A 180 19.60 -17.78 12.05
C ASP A 180 18.75 -16.54 11.82
N LEU A 181 18.88 -15.93 10.65
CA LEU A 181 18.12 -14.81 10.18
C LEU A 181 17.52 -15.16 8.82
N ASP A 182 16.20 -15.33 8.81
CA ASP A 182 15.42 -15.60 7.60
C ASP A 182 14.71 -14.33 7.14
N ILE A 183 14.95 -13.94 5.89
CA ILE A 183 14.34 -12.77 5.27
C ILE A 183 13.43 -13.25 4.15
N GLU A 184 12.14 -12.96 4.27
CA GLU A 184 11.10 -13.30 3.30
C GLU A 184 10.63 -12.02 2.59
N ASN A 185 10.61 -12.04 1.26
CA ASN A 185 9.97 -11.03 0.44
C ASN A 185 8.76 -11.63 -0.28
N SER A 186 7.55 -11.24 0.10
CA SER A 186 6.29 -11.63 -0.54
C SER A 186 5.70 -10.54 -1.44
N ILE A 187 6.46 -9.47 -1.69
CA ILE A 187 6.11 -8.38 -2.60
C ILE A 187 6.74 -8.66 -3.97
N GLY A 188 5.98 -8.47 -5.04
CA GLY A 188 6.44 -8.63 -6.42
C GLY A 188 7.35 -7.50 -6.91
N ALA A 189 8.21 -6.98 -6.05
CA ALA A 189 9.20 -5.95 -6.37
C ALA A 189 10.54 -6.30 -5.72
N ASP A 190 11.64 -5.83 -6.32
CA ASP A 190 12.97 -6.07 -5.79
C ASP A 190 13.24 -5.15 -4.61
N PHE A 191 13.97 -5.68 -3.61
CA PHE A 191 14.46 -4.91 -2.48
C PHE A 191 15.97 -4.97 -2.37
N SER A 192 16.56 -3.94 -1.78
CA SER A 192 17.87 -4.06 -1.13
C SER A 192 17.69 -3.80 0.37
N LEU A 193 18.35 -4.61 1.19
CA LEU A 193 18.34 -4.53 2.63
C LEU A 193 19.77 -4.34 3.15
N THR A 194 19.96 -3.39 4.06
CA THR A 194 21.23 -3.22 4.81
C THR A 194 20.90 -3.22 6.28
N ILE A 195 21.47 -4.17 7.04
CA ILE A 195 21.47 -4.14 8.49
C ILE A 195 22.69 -3.31 8.91
N ASN A 196 22.46 -2.11 9.42
CA ASN A 196 23.56 -1.19 9.73
C ASN A 196 24.31 -1.59 11.01
N ASN A 197 23.57 -2.03 12.03
CA ASN A 197 24.15 -2.54 13.27
C ASN A 197 23.16 -3.44 14.02
N ILE A 198 23.71 -4.28 14.89
CA ILE A 198 23.03 -5.01 15.96
C ILE A 198 23.94 -4.83 17.19
N ILE A 199 23.41 -4.31 18.28
CA ILE A 199 24.17 -3.94 19.49
C ILE A 199 23.53 -4.61 20.70
N ALA A 200 24.34 -5.31 21.50
CA ALA A 200 23.99 -5.80 22.81
C ALA A 200 24.46 -4.80 23.87
N SER A 201 23.56 -4.41 24.80
CA SER A 201 23.85 -3.41 25.83
C SER A 201 23.62 -3.96 27.23
N ARG A 202 24.56 -3.68 28.15
CA ARG A 202 24.43 -3.99 29.57
C ARG A 202 25.20 -2.96 30.43
N GLY A 203 24.53 -2.33 31.38
CA GLY A 203 25.16 -1.47 32.38
C GLY A 203 26.02 -0.33 31.79
N GLY A 204 25.66 0.19 30.64
CA GLY A 204 26.42 1.23 29.92
C GLY A 204 27.57 0.68 29.05
N VAL A 205 27.69 -0.65 28.96
CA VAL A 205 28.60 -1.30 28.01
C VAL A 205 27.82 -1.73 26.76
N ASP A 206 28.28 -1.31 25.61
CA ASP A 206 27.72 -1.66 24.31
C ASP A 206 28.72 -2.53 23.53
N LEU A 207 28.21 -3.64 22.98
CA LEU A 207 28.97 -4.52 22.13
C LEU A 207 28.25 -4.73 20.82
N ALA A 208 28.88 -4.33 19.73
CA ALA A 208 28.33 -4.48 18.38
C ALA A 208 28.61 -5.88 17.81
N LEU A 209 27.64 -6.42 17.09
CA LEU A 209 27.81 -7.65 16.30
C LEU A 209 28.78 -7.38 15.15
N ASN A 210 29.81 -8.22 15.06
CA ASN A 210 30.76 -8.22 13.95
C ASN A 210 30.47 -9.42 13.05
N HIS A 211 30.03 -9.14 11.83
CA HIS A 211 29.79 -10.15 10.78
C HIS A 211 29.78 -9.46 9.42
N SER A 212 30.12 -10.14 8.33
CA SER A 212 30.19 -9.58 6.98
C SER A 212 28.86 -9.07 6.43
N LEU A 213 27.73 -9.52 6.99
CA LEU A 213 26.40 -9.01 6.66
C LEU A 213 26.17 -7.58 7.16
N ILE A 214 26.78 -7.20 8.29
CA ILE A 214 26.57 -5.89 8.89
C ILE A 214 27.18 -4.81 7.99
N GLY A 215 26.37 -3.79 7.66
CA GLY A 215 26.73 -2.72 6.72
C GLY A 215 26.74 -3.13 5.25
N SER A 216 26.56 -4.41 4.93
CA SER A 216 26.53 -4.87 3.54
C SER A 216 25.14 -4.78 2.92
N ASN A 217 25.06 -4.42 1.63
CA ASN A 217 23.81 -4.30 0.90
C ASN A 217 23.39 -5.66 0.32
N GLN A 218 22.29 -6.20 0.82
CA GLN A 218 21.75 -7.49 0.40
C GLN A 218 20.61 -7.29 -0.60
N GLN A 219 20.75 -7.87 -1.80
CA GLN A 219 19.66 -7.85 -2.79
C GLN A 219 18.66 -8.97 -2.49
N LEU A 220 17.38 -8.63 -2.45
CA LEU A 220 16.26 -9.57 -2.33
C LEU A 220 15.44 -9.51 -3.61
N SER A 221 15.34 -10.63 -4.28
CA SER A 221 14.51 -10.75 -5.49
C SER A 221 13.03 -10.62 -5.15
N ARG A 222 12.27 -10.19 -6.12
CA ARG A 222 10.79 -10.11 -6.05
C ARG A 222 10.13 -11.47 -5.85
N ALA A 223 8.98 -11.49 -5.20
CA ALA A 223 8.08 -12.64 -5.22
C ALA A 223 7.63 -12.96 -6.65
N GLN A 224 7.25 -14.21 -6.89
CA GLN A 224 6.73 -14.66 -8.17
C GLN A 224 5.20 -14.69 -8.12
N HIS A 225 4.55 -14.07 -9.12
CA HIS A 225 3.10 -14.18 -9.26
C HIS A 225 2.75 -15.59 -9.75
N ILE A 226 1.77 -16.23 -9.13
CA ILE A 226 1.25 -17.54 -9.54
C ILE A 226 -0.25 -17.46 -9.82
N VAL A 227 -0.71 -18.24 -10.80
CA VAL A 227 -2.12 -18.21 -11.24
C VAL A 227 -2.95 -19.26 -10.49
N SER A 228 -2.30 -20.25 -9.85
CA SER A 228 -2.96 -21.34 -9.14
C SER A 228 -2.20 -21.71 -7.86
N GLY A 229 -2.91 -21.91 -6.75
CA GLY A 229 -2.37 -22.24 -5.43
C GLY A 229 -3.15 -21.57 -4.31
N ASP A 230 -2.78 -21.86 -3.06
CA ASP A 230 -3.42 -21.27 -1.88
C ASP A 230 -3.11 -19.77 -1.73
N LEU A 231 -1.91 -19.36 -2.17
CA LEU A 231 -1.51 -17.97 -2.24
C LEU A 231 -1.32 -17.56 -3.71
N PRO A 232 -1.67 -16.33 -4.09
CA PRO A 232 -1.51 -15.82 -5.46
C PRO A 232 -0.06 -15.48 -5.82
N TYR A 233 0.90 -15.77 -4.93
CA TYR A 233 2.34 -15.52 -5.13
C TYR A 233 3.19 -16.54 -4.38
N THR A 234 4.43 -16.73 -4.85
CA THR A 234 5.48 -17.47 -4.15
C THR A 234 6.51 -16.47 -3.63
N PRO A 235 6.72 -16.38 -2.30
CA PRO A 235 7.75 -15.53 -1.71
C PRO A 235 9.16 -15.96 -2.13
N THR A 236 10.10 -15.03 -2.04
CA THR A 236 11.54 -15.32 -2.11
C THR A 236 12.18 -15.19 -0.74
N TYR A 237 13.23 -15.97 -0.51
CA TYR A 237 13.87 -16.07 0.80
C TYR A 237 15.37 -15.81 0.69
N LYS A 238 15.94 -15.24 1.75
CA LYS A 238 17.37 -15.27 2.04
C LYS A 238 17.58 -15.70 3.48
N HIS A 239 18.55 -16.58 3.65
CA HIS A 239 18.95 -17.12 4.93
C HIS A 239 20.39 -16.70 5.26
N TYR A 240 20.62 -16.30 6.50
CA TYR A 240 21.94 -15.97 7.04
C TYR A 240 22.11 -16.64 8.39
N SER A 241 23.31 -17.15 8.63
CA SER A 241 23.65 -17.88 9.86
C SER A 241 24.86 -17.24 10.52
N PHE A 242 24.69 -16.90 11.79
CA PHE A 242 25.73 -16.35 12.65
C PHE A 242 26.14 -17.42 13.66
N THR A 243 27.41 -17.73 13.65
CA THR A 243 28.02 -18.77 14.49
C THR A 243 29.21 -18.21 15.24
N THR A 244 29.77 -18.99 16.16
CA THR A 244 31.03 -18.65 16.85
C THR A 244 32.21 -18.55 15.90
N SER A 245 32.14 -19.17 14.70
CA SER A 245 33.25 -19.17 13.73
C SER A 245 33.23 -17.97 12.81
N ASN A 246 32.06 -17.33 12.56
CA ASN A 246 31.94 -16.23 11.60
C ASN A 246 31.49 -14.89 12.23
N SER A 247 31.23 -14.88 13.55
CA SER A 247 30.81 -13.68 14.27
C SER A 247 31.25 -13.70 15.74
N ASN A 248 31.14 -12.57 16.41
CA ASN A 248 31.30 -12.43 17.85
C ASN A 248 29.96 -12.58 18.59
N LEU A 249 28.96 -13.28 18.01
CA LEU A 249 27.64 -13.48 18.63
C LEU A 249 27.73 -14.04 20.06
N LYS A 250 28.68 -14.95 20.28
CA LYS A 250 28.96 -15.50 21.60
C LYS A 250 29.24 -14.42 22.65
N ASP A 251 30.11 -13.47 22.32
CA ASP A 251 30.47 -12.38 23.24
C ASP A 251 29.26 -11.49 23.57
N LEU A 252 28.36 -11.26 22.57
CA LEU A 252 27.15 -10.49 22.77
C LEU A 252 26.22 -11.16 23.82
N ILE A 253 26.07 -12.48 23.74
CA ILE A 253 25.20 -13.23 24.68
C ILE A 253 25.88 -13.42 26.04
N GLU A 254 27.17 -13.66 26.07
CA GLU A 254 27.99 -13.78 27.32
C GLU A 254 28.02 -12.46 28.10
N LEU A 255 27.78 -11.29 27.45
CA LEU A 255 27.57 -10.03 28.14
C LEU A 255 26.32 -10.05 29.02
N LEU A 256 25.41 -11.05 28.91
CA LEU A 256 24.12 -11.10 29.55
C LEU A 256 23.31 -9.82 29.25
N PRO A 257 23.04 -9.47 28.00
CA PRO A 257 22.54 -8.17 27.61
C PRO A 257 21.16 -7.88 28.20
N GLN A 258 20.93 -6.61 28.55
CA GLN A 258 19.62 -6.12 28.98
C GLN A 258 18.78 -5.63 27.80
N GLN A 259 19.43 -5.38 26.69
CA GLN A 259 18.81 -4.88 25.47
C GLN A 259 19.63 -5.30 24.25
N PHE A 260 18.93 -5.68 23.19
CA PHE A 260 19.46 -5.67 21.83
C PHE A 260 18.81 -4.52 21.06
N SER A 261 19.61 -3.69 20.40
CA SER A 261 19.13 -2.69 19.46
C SER A 261 19.62 -3.00 18.07
N PHE A 262 18.81 -2.66 17.06
CA PHE A 262 19.19 -2.82 15.67
C PHE A 262 18.73 -1.65 14.82
N THR A 263 19.47 -1.37 13.76
CA THR A 263 19.09 -0.41 12.72
C THR A 263 19.23 -1.06 11.36
N ALA A 264 18.26 -0.80 10.51
CA ALA A 264 18.24 -1.35 9.16
C ALA A 264 17.70 -0.32 8.17
N LYS A 265 18.05 -0.50 6.91
CA LYS A 265 17.54 0.26 5.78
C LYS A 265 17.10 -0.70 4.68
N ALA A 266 15.87 -0.52 4.19
CA ALA A 266 15.36 -1.24 3.04
C ALA A 266 15.04 -0.25 1.91
N ASN A 267 15.39 -0.58 0.68
CA ASN A 267 15.02 0.20 -0.50
C ASN A 267 14.19 -0.67 -1.43
N LEU A 268 13.01 -0.20 -1.77
CA LEU A 268 12.15 -0.77 -2.80
C LEU A 268 12.64 -0.32 -4.18
N ASN A 269 12.70 -1.24 -5.12
CA ASN A 269 13.15 -1.00 -6.49
C ASN A 269 14.44 -0.16 -6.58
N PRO A 270 15.54 -0.60 -5.95
CA PRO A 270 16.78 0.19 -5.88
C PRO A 270 17.41 0.47 -7.26
N LEU A 271 17.05 -0.31 -8.27
CA LEU A 271 17.50 -0.17 -9.66
C LEU A 271 16.42 0.45 -10.57
N GLY A 272 15.35 1.01 -10.00
CA GLY A 272 14.22 1.58 -10.73
C GLY A 272 13.29 0.53 -11.34
N ASN A 273 12.61 0.87 -12.43
CA ASN A 273 11.59 0.05 -13.08
C ASN A 273 12.18 -1.09 -13.94
N VAL A 274 12.96 -1.97 -13.33
CA VAL A 274 13.54 -3.14 -14.03
C VAL A 274 12.48 -4.20 -14.37
N SER A 275 11.33 -4.17 -13.72
CA SER A 275 10.21 -5.07 -14.01
C SER A 275 9.43 -4.68 -15.26
N SER A 276 9.71 -3.52 -15.85
CA SER A 276 8.91 -2.93 -16.95
C SER A 276 7.43 -2.80 -16.57
N GLY A 277 7.14 -2.35 -15.34
CA GLY A 277 5.78 -2.15 -14.84
C GLY A 277 5.06 -3.44 -14.43
N ASN A 278 5.81 -4.51 -14.12
CA ASN A 278 5.26 -5.79 -13.67
C ASN A 278 5.49 -6.05 -12.17
N ASP A 279 5.75 -5.01 -11.38
CA ASP A 279 5.68 -5.15 -9.94
C ASP A 279 4.24 -5.42 -9.51
N PHE A 280 4.07 -6.08 -8.37
CA PHE A 280 2.76 -6.29 -7.78
C PHE A 280 2.84 -6.36 -6.26
N PHE A 281 1.70 -6.15 -5.62
CA PHE A 281 1.49 -6.51 -4.23
C PHE A 281 0.07 -6.97 -3.99
N TYR A 282 -0.10 -7.75 -2.93
CA TYR A 282 -1.39 -8.09 -2.32
C TYR A 282 -1.47 -7.45 -0.94
N SER A 283 -2.66 -7.27 -0.39
CA SER A 283 -2.83 -6.70 0.97
C SER A 283 -2.13 -7.53 2.06
N SER A 284 -1.88 -8.82 1.80
CA SER A 284 -1.12 -9.73 2.65
C SER A 284 0.40 -9.72 2.42
N SER A 285 0.88 -9.08 1.32
CA SER A 285 2.31 -9.05 0.99
C SER A 285 3.11 -8.22 1.99
N ASN A 286 4.27 -8.73 2.37
CA ASN A 286 5.18 -8.05 3.31
C ASN A 286 6.65 -8.40 3.03
N LEU A 287 7.53 -7.64 3.66
CA LEU A 287 8.93 -7.99 3.87
C LEU A 287 9.04 -8.39 5.35
N ARG A 288 9.36 -9.67 5.60
CA ARG A 288 9.45 -10.23 6.95
C ARG A 288 10.87 -10.63 7.26
N VAL A 289 11.28 -10.37 8.50
CA VAL A 289 12.55 -10.86 9.05
C VAL A 289 12.22 -11.69 10.27
N THR A 290 12.70 -12.93 10.29
CA THR A 290 12.54 -13.85 11.42
C THR A 290 13.92 -14.24 11.93
N SER A 291 14.12 -14.23 13.24
CA SER A 291 15.36 -14.66 13.88
C SER A 291 15.11 -15.86 14.79
N THR A 292 15.98 -16.87 14.70
CA THR A 292 15.96 -18.05 15.57
C THR A 292 17.30 -18.17 16.26
N LEU A 293 17.31 -18.10 17.60
CA LEU A 293 18.52 -18.24 18.41
C LEU A 293 18.54 -19.64 19.04
N GLU A 294 19.58 -20.40 18.75
CA GLU A 294 19.84 -21.72 19.35
C GLU A 294 21.03 -21.64 20.28
N MET A 295 20.81 -22.03 21.54
CA MET A 295 21.86 -22.16 22.55
C MET A 295 21.91 -23.60 23.03
N PRO A 296 22.97 -24.36 22.70
CA PRO A 296 23.17 -25.69 23.30
C PRO A 296 23.32 -25.57 24.80
N LEU A 297 22.82 -26.56 25.55
CA LEU A 297 22.93 -26.60 27.00
C LEU A 297 24.36 -26.82 27.50
N SER A 298 25.37 -26.78 26.62
CA SER A 298 26.77 -26.89 26.94
C SER A 298 27.35 -25.50 27.24
N PHE A 299 27.32 -25.14 28.51
CA PHE A 299 27.90 -23.91 29.02
C PHE A 299 28.59 -24.12 30.35
N SER A 300 29.51 -23.23 30.72
CA SER A 300 30.01 -23.10 32.08
C SER A 300 29.53 -21.79 32.70
N ALA A 301 29.25 -21.83 33.97
CA ALA A 301 28.82 -20.65 34.72
C ALA A 301 29.65 -20.54 35.99
N ASN A 302 30.08 -19.33 36.32
CA ASN A 302 30.75 -19.03 37.57
C ASN A 302 30.00 -17.90 38.28
N ALA A 303 29.58 -18.18 39.54
CA ALA A 303 28.81 -17.24 40.35
C ALA A 303 27.59 -16.67 39.62
N LEU A 304 26.93 -17.49 38.75
CA LEU A 304 25.70 -17.07 38.10
C LEU A 304 24.56 -17.13 39.12
N TYR A 305 23.91 -16.02 39.34
CA TYR A 305 22.78 -15.93 40.27
C TYR A 305 21.70 -15.05 39.73
N PHE A 306 20.49 -15.29 40.16
CA PHE A 306 19.29 -14.53 39.79
C PHE A 306 18.89 -13.65 40.98
N ASN A 307 18.93 -12.34 40.79
CA ASN A 307 18.46 -11.36 41.76
C ASN A 307 17.03 -10.97 41.47
N ASP A 308 16.11 -11.44 42.30
CA ASP A 308 14.74 -10.93 42.29
C ASP A 308 14.46 -10.28 43.65
N THR A 309 14.09 -9.04 43.68
CA THR A 309 13.56 -8.36 44.86
C THR A 309 12.05 -8.54 44.86
N LEU A 310 11.57 -9.35 45.78
CA LEU A 310 10.15 -9.48 46.12
C LEU A 310 9.60 -8.16 46.67
#